data_385a984dfd7265531c96b31b801410e9
#
_entry.id   385a984dfd7265531c96b31b801410e9
#
_cell.length_a   1.000
_cell.length_b   1.000
_cell.length_c   1.000
_cell.angle_alpha   90.00
_cell.angle_beta   90.00
_cell.angle_gamma   90.00
#
_symmetry.space_group_name_H-M   'P 1'
#
loop_
_entity.id
_entity.type
_entity.pdbx_description
1 polymer ?
#
loop_
_entity_poly.entity_id
_entity_poly.type
_entity_poly.pdbx_seq_one_letter_code
_entity_poly.pdbx_strand_id
1 'polypeptide(L)'
;IYERQLFDGIRFPEGRIFEDIAVYYRIIERVEKVVLLDEVKYYYIRRKGSLSFGKNREANIQRCYAYRRRYENLALEHPELKKDMQRLIFVNFRKLCKEWGMNQEMFARQEIQEERRFFVTLEELNQNETLTPLERKEVSVLKKYNGGAAIKLWIMEGIRIFQKVVK
;
A
#
# COMPACT_ATOMS: atom_id res chain seq x y z
N ILE A 1 3.58 3.15 24.03
CA ILE A 1 4.82 3.62 24.70
C ILE A 1 5.95 2.79 24.14
N TYR A 2 7.07 3.44 23.84
CA TYR A 2 8.28 2.83 23.29
C TYR A 2 9.47 3.29 24.09
N GLU A 3 10.49 2.44 24.19
CA GLU A 3 11.78 2.86 24.69
C GLU A 3 12.47 3.80 23.71
N ARG A 4 13.07 4.89 24.20
CA ARG A 4 13.66 5.92 23.33
C ARG A 4 14.76 5.37 22.43
N GLN A 5 15.57 4.46 22.92
CA GLN A 5 16.69 3.86 22.18
C GLN A 5 16.27 3.10 20.92
N LEU A 6 15.01 2.63 20.85
CA LEU A 6 14.47 1.99 19.64
C LEU A 6 14.50 2.92 18.42
N PHE A 7 14.53 4.22 18.65
CA PHE A 7 14.54 5.25 17.59
C PHE A 7 15.96 5.71 17.19
N ASP A 8 17.01 5.19 17.81
CA ASP A 8 18.37 5.63 17.52
C ASP A 8 18.74 5.36 16.06
N GLY A 9 19.17 6.42 15.35
CA GLY A 9 19.47 6.35 13.92
C GLY A 9 18.26 6.18 13.00
N ILE A 10 17.02 6.15 13.53
CA ILE A 10 15.80 6.16 12.75
C ILE A 10 15.30 7.60 12.61
N ARG A 11 15.00 8.02 11.37
CA ARG A 11 14.39 9.32 11.08
C ARG A 11 13.12 9.10 10.26
N PHE A 12 12.07 9.80 10.64
CA PHE A 12 10.85 9.87 9.86
C PHE A 12 11.08 10.75 8.63
N PRO A 13 10.61 10.34 7.44
CA PRO A 13 10.80 11.13 6.23
C PRO A 13 10.03 12.46 6.31
N GLU A 14 10.76 13.58 6.19
CA GLU A 14 10.16 14.90 6.22
C GLU A 14 9.28 15.17 4.99
N GLY A 15 8.22 15.95 5.16
CA GLY A 15 7.29 16.30 4.09
C GLY A 15 6.47 15.15 3.51
N ARG A 16 6.48 13.98 4.16
CA ARG A 16 5.71 12.80 3.75
C ARG A 16 4.59 12.49 4.74
N ILE A 17 3.47 12.00 4.23
CA ILE A 17 2.43 11.35 5.03
C ILE A 17 2.58 9.84 4.93
N PHE A 18 2.06 9.09 5.92
CA PHE A 18 2.33 7.64 6.10
C PHE A 18 3.81 7.35 6.38
N GLU A 19 4.45 8.27 7.06
CA GLU A 19 5.82 8.17 7.56
C GLU A 19 5.98 6.97 8.52
N ASP A 20 4.92 6.65 9.25
CA ASP A 20 4.82 5.48 10.11
C ASP A 20 4.97 4.17 9.31
N ILE A 21 4.27 4.02 8.19
CA ILE A 21 4.37 2.85 7.31
C ILE A 21 5.82 2.68 6.81
N ALA A 22 6.47 3.79 6.49
CA ALA A 22 7.82 3.77 5.93
C ALA A 22 8.92 3.45 6.95
N VAL A 23 8.63 3.57 8.26
CA VAL A 23 9.66 3.53 9.32
C VAL A 23 9.35 2.51 10.42
N TYR A 24 8.06 2.27 10.74
CA TYR A 24 7.65 1.51 11.91
C TYR A 24 8.24 0.09 11.98
N TYR A 25 8.39 -0.58 10.84
CA TYR A 25 9.00 -1.91 10.79
C TYR A 25 10.41 -1.93 11.38
N ARG A 26 11.24 -0.89 11.12
CA ARG A 26 12.60 -0.77 11.67
C ARG A 26 12.62 -0.65 13.20
N ILE A 27 11.56 -0.11 13.77
CA ILE A 27 11.38 -0.04 15.21
C ILE A 27 11.01 -1.42 15.73
N ILE A 28 10.07 -2.10 15.09
CA ILE A 28 9.61 -3.44 15.49
C ILE A 28 10.72 -4.48 15.41
N GLU A 29 11.61 -4.43 14.44
CA GLU A 29 12.78 -5.31 14.33
C GLU A 29 13.73 -5.24 15.55
N ARG A 30 13.70 -4.12 16.28
CA ARG A 30 14.52 -3.91 17.49
C ARG A 30 13.80 -4.26 18.78
N VAL A 31 12.54 -4.60 18.71
CA VAL A 31 11.70 -4.84 19.89
C VAL A 31 11.85 -6.29 20.32
N GLU A 32 12.35 -6.51 21.55
CA GLU A 32 12.42 -7.83 22.15
C GLU A 32 11.08 -8.29 22.72
N LYS A 33 10.24 -7.35 23.19
CA LYS A 33 8.96 -7.65 23.82
C LYS A 33 7.88 -6.64 23.49
N VAL A 34 6.72 -7.15 23.11
CA VAL A 34 5.48 -6.35 22.93
C VAL A 34 4.50 -6.71 24.04
N VAL A 35 3.97 -5.70 24.72
CA VAL A 35 2.97 -5.86 25.76
C VAL A 35 1.64 -5.29 25.27
N LEU A 36 0.60 -6.11 25.28
CA LEU A 36 -0.78 -5.68 25.02
C LEU A 36 -1.42 -5.30 26.35
N LEU A 37 -2.00 -4.10 26.39
CA LEU A 37 -2.77 -3.61 27.53
C LEU A 37 -4.24 -3.61 27.17
N ASP A 38 -5.05 -4.20 28.03
CA ASP A 38 -6.54 -4.19 27.90
C ASP A 38 -7.13 -2.91 28.55
N GLU A 39 -6.51 -1.79 28.26
CA GLU A 39 -6.92 -0.49 28.76
C GLU A 39 -6.81 0.57 27.66
N VAL A 40 -7.81 1.46 27.60
CA VAL A 40 -7.79 2.60 26.69
C VAL A 40 -6.78 3.64 27.18
N LYS A 41 -5.65 3.77 26.51
CA LYS A 41 -4.60 4.75 26.83
C LYS A 41 -4.52 5.90 25.82
N TYR A 42 -5.22 5.80 24.70
CA TYR A 42 -5.15 6.80 23.63
C TYR A 42 -6.51 6.99 22.95
N TYR A 43 -6.91 8.26 22.77
CA TYR A 43 -8.11 8.64 22.04
C TYR A 43 -7.73 9.21 20.68
N TYR A 44 -8.08 8.50 19.61
CA TYR A 44 -7.86 8.97 18.24
C TYR A 44 -9.01 9.87 17.80
N ILE A 45 -8.78 11.18 17.81
CA ILE A 45 -9.79 12.18 17.46
C ILE A 45 -9.79 12.38 15.94
N ARG A 46 -10.86 11.97 15.27
CA ARG A 46 -11.05 12.25 13.84
C ARG A 46 -11.63 13.64 13.65
N ARG A 47 -10.90 14.49 12.94
CA ARG A 47 -11.33 15.85 12.61
C ARG A 47 -11.48 16.01 11.11
N LYS A 48 -12.52 16.74 10.67
CA LYS A 48 -12.69 17.14 9.27
C LYS A 48 -11.47 18.01 8.87
N GLY A 49 -10.83 17.68 7.75
CA GLY A 49 -9.62 18.36 7.29
C GLY A 49 -8.29 17.80 7.82
N SER A 50 -8.30 16.77 8.70
CA SER A 50 -7.06 16.08 9.04
C SER A 50 -6.52 15.26 7.86
N LEU A 51 -5.20 15.04 7.80
CA LEU A 51 -4.55 14.28 6.74
C LEU A 51 -5.12 12.87 6.55
N SER A 52 -5.58 12.25 7.64
CA SER A 52 -6.16 10.92 7.66
C SER A 52 -7.67 10.90 7.43
N PHE A 53 -8.33 12.06 7.31
CA PHE A 53 -9.77 12.16 7.16
C PHE A 53 -10.18 12.53 5.72
N GLY A 54 -11.03 11.69 5.12
CA GLY A 54 -11.60 11.94 3.80
C GLY A 54 -10.90 11.21 2.65
N LYS A 55 -11.41 11.43 1.44
CA LYS A 55 -10.84 10.89 0.19
C LYS A 55 -9.71 11.81 -0.29
N ASN A 56 -8.55 11.69 0.32
CA ASN A 56 -7.37 12.39 -0.16
C ASN A 56 -6.67 11.54 -1.23
N ARG A 57 -6.83 11.90 -2.48
CA ARG A 57 -6.20 11.21 -3.61
C ARG A 57 -4.68 11.29 -3.58
N GLU A 58 -4.13 12.45 -3.22
CA GLU A 58 -2.67 12.61 -3.05
C GLU A 58 -2.11 11.66 -1.99
N ALA A 59 -2.87 11.41 -0.91
CA ALA A 59 -2.50 10.45 0.11
C ALA A 59 -2.28 9.03 -0.44
N ASN A 60 -2.96 8.63 -1.51
CA ASN A 60 -2.78 7.32 -2.10
C ASN A 60 -1.44 7.18 -2.85
N ILE A 61 -0.94 8.25 -3.44
CA ILE A 61 0.41 8.28 -4.05
C ILE A 61 1.45 8.09 -2.94
N GLN A 62 1.34 8.88 -1.86
CA GLN A 62 2.26 8.80 -0.72
C GLN A 62 2.22 7.43 -0.04
N ARG A 63 1.05 6.81 0.01
CA ARG A 63 0.89 5.46 0.57
C ARG A 63 1.59 4.41 -0.30
N CYS A 64 1.46 4.46 -1.63
CA CYS A 64 2.19 3.57 -2.52
C CYS A 64 3.70 3.71 -2.32
N TYR A 65 4.20 4.94 -2.26
CA TYR A 65 5.61 5.21 -1.95
C TYR A 65 6.04 4.58 -0.62
N ALA A 66 5.26 4.76 0.46
CA ALA A 66 5.61 4.24 1.78
C ALA A 66 5.68 2.69 1.79
N TYR A 67 4.73 2.01 1.13
CA TYR A 67 4.76 0.54 1.01
C TYR A 67 5.88 0.06 0.10
N ARG A 68 6.21 0.77 -0.98
CA ARG A 68 7.38 0.46 -1.82
C ARG A 68 8.66 0.53 -0.99
N ARG A 69 8.89 1.63 -0.28
CA ARG A 69 10.07 1.80 0.58
C ARG A 69 10.19 0.69 1.63
N ARG A 70 9.06 0.33 2.23
CA ARG A 70 9.02 -0.79 3.18
C ARG A 70 9.40 -2.11 2.50
N TYR A 71 8.88 -2.40 1.32
CA TYR A 71 9.21 -3.61 0.56
C TYR A 71 10.69 -3.66 0.18
N GLU A 72 11.24 -2.57 -0.36
CA GLU A 72 12.64 -2.46 -0.77
C GLU A 72 13.62 -2.79 0.36
N ASN A 73 13.26 -2.50 1.59
CA ASN A 73 14.08 -2.80 2.77
C ASN A 73 13.80 -4.22 3.31
N LEU A 74 12.54 -4.55 3.57
CA LEU A 74 12.19 -5.81 4.25
C LEU A 74 12.31 -7.05 3.36
N ALA A 75 12.08 -6.96 2.06
CA ALA A 75 12.06 -8.14 1.21
C ALA A 75 13.43 -8.82 1.05
N LEU A 76 14.51 -8.12 1.36
CA LEU A 76 15.88 -8.65 1.36
C LEU A 76 16.21 -9.33 2.71
N GLU A 77 15.81 -8.73 3.81
CA GLU A 77 16.13 -9.18 5.16
C GLU A 77 15.12 -10.25 5.65
N HIS A 78 13.87 -10.15 5.15
CA HIS A 78 12.75 -11.02 5.53
C HIS A 78 12.05 -11.60 4.29
N PRO A 79 12.68 -12.55 3.58
CA PRO A 79 12.11 -13.13 2.35
C PRO A 79 10.76 -13.85 2.59
N GLU A 80 10.51 -14.33 3.80
CA GLU A 80 9.24 -14.92 4.22
C GLU A 80 8.07 -13.92 4.17
N LEU A 81 8.33 -12.62 4.36
CA LEU A 81 7.31 -11.56 4.30
C LEU A 81 7.08 -11.02 2.88
N LYS A 82 7.91 -11.42 1.91
CA LYS A 82 7.90 -10.88 0.54
C LYS A 82 6.50 -10.95 -0.10
N LYS A 83 5.82 -12.08 0.03
CA LYS A 83 4.51 -12.28 -0.59
C LYS A 83 3.44 -11.38 0.02
N ASP A 84 3.43 -11.21 1.34
CA ASP A 84 2.50 -10.32 2.03
C ASP A 84 2.77 -8.85 1.69
N MET A 85 4.04 -8.46 1.61
CA MET A 85 4.41 -7.10 1.18
C MET A 85 3.98 -6.84 -0.26
N GLN A 86 4.17 -7.80 -1.18
CA GLN A 86 3.68 -7.69 -2.55
C GLN A 86 2.16 -7.51 -2.62
N ARG A 87 1.42 -8.24 -1.77
CA ARG A 87 -0.04 -8.05 -1.64
C ARG A 87 -0.40 -6.64 -1.22
N LEU A 88 0.29 -6.07 -0.22
CA LEU A 88 0.06 -4.70 0.23
C LEU A 88 0.34 -3.67 -0.88
N ILE A 89 1.41 -3.85 -1.65
CA ILE A 89 1.72 -3.02 -2.80
C ILE A 89 0.60 -3.12 -3.85
N PHE A 90 0.18 -4.33 -4.19
CA PHE A 90 -0.91 -4.55 -5.15
C PHE A 90 -2.19 -3.82 -4.73
N VAL A 91 -2.63 -3.99 -3.47
CA VAL A 91 -3.88 -3.40 -2.97
C VAL A 91 -3.84 -1.87 -3.07
N ASN A 92 -2.70 -1.26 -2.70
CA ASN A 92 -2.56 0.20 -2.71
C ASN A 92 -2.39 0.74 -4.13
N PHE A 93 -1.59 0.08 -4.98
CA PHE A 93 -1.44 0.49 -6.38
C PHE A 93 -2.75 0.32 -7.18
N ARG A 94 -3.50 -0.76 -6.95
CA ARG A 94 -4.84 -0.94 -7.52
C ARG A 94 -5.78 0.22 -7.14
N LYS A 95 -5.77 0.63 -5.87
CA LYS A 95 -6.57 1.77 -5.41
C LYS A 95 -6.15 3.05 -6.11
N LEU A 96 -4.86 3.32 -6.20
CA LEU A 96 -4.31 4.46 -6.94
C LEU A 96 -4.81 4.47 -8.40
N CYS A 97 -4.68 3.35 -9.10
CA CYS A 97 -5.12 3.23 -10.49
C CYS A 97 -6.63 3.43 -10.66
N LYS A 98 -7.46 2.98 -9.71
CA LYS A 98 -8.90 3.22 -9.76
C LYS A 98 -9.25 4.69 -9.61
N GLU A 99 -8.56 5.41 -8.75
CA GLU A 99 -8.87 6.81 -8.46
C GLU A 99 -8.33 7.77 -9.53
N TRP A 100 -7.19 7.46 -10.12
CA TRP A 100 -6.48 8.34 -11.05
C TRP A 100 -6.44 7.85 -12.50
N GLY A 101 -6.60 6.56 -12.72
CA GLY A 101 -6.37 5.95 -14.03
C GLY A 101 -7.37 6.36 -15.12
N MET A 102 -8.47 7.03 -14.77
CA MET A 102 -9.42 7.62 -15.74
C MET A 102 -8.99 9.02 -16.20
N ASN A 103 -8.14 9.70 -15.45
CA ASN A 103 -7.58 11.00 -15.82
C ASN A 103 -6.15 10.80 -16.33
N GLN A 104 -5.96 10.90 -17.64
CA GLN A 104 -4.68 10.65 -18.29
C GLN A 104 -3.58 11.62 -17.83
N GLU A 105 -3.90 12.91 -17.68
CA GLU A 105 -2.93 13.91 -17.23
C GLU A 105 -2.44 13.62 -15.82
N MET A 106 -3.38 13.29 -14.93
CA MET A 106 -3.03 12.97 -13.55
C MET A 106 -2.27 11.65 -13.44
N PHE A 107 -2.63 10.65 -14.27
CA PHE A 107 -1.91 9.37 -14.29
C PHE A 107 -0.51 9.50 -14.91
N ALA A 108 -0.27 10.51 -15.74
CA ALA A 108 1.04 10.82 -16.31
C ALA A 108 2.01 11.49 -15.32
N ARG A 109 1.56 11.87 -14.13
CA ARG A 109 2.44 12.46 -13.10
C ARG A 109 3.63 11.54 -12.80
N GLN A 110 4.79 12.16 -12.65
CA GLN A 110 6.06 11.44 -12.44
C GLN A 110 5.98 10.47 -11.26
N GLU A 111 5.42 10.90 -10.12
CA GLU A 111 5.33 10.09 -8.91
C GLU A 111 4.49 8.83 -9.12
N ILE A 112 3.38 8.94 -9.88
CA ILE A 112 2.53 7.78 -10.21
C ILE A 112 3.25 6.84 -11.17
N GLN A 113 3.98 7.38 -12.15
CA GLN A 113 4.76 6.58 -13.09
C GLN A 113 5.94 5.86 -12.43
N GLU A 114 6.53 6.44 -11.39
CA GLU A 114 7.56 5.78 -10.58
C GLU A 114 6.99 4.56 -9.86
N GLU A 115 5.85 4.71 -9.17
CA GLU A 115 5.18 3.59 -8.50
C GLU A 115 4.73 2.51 -9.51
N ARG A 116 4.30 2.92 -10.70
CA ARG A 116 3.94 2.00 -11.77
C ARG A 116 5.15 1.22 -12.28
N ARG A 117 6.27 1.88 -12.56
CA ARG A 117 7.51 1.20 -12.99
C ARG A 117 7.90 0.15 -11.96
N PHE A 118 7.93 0.52 -10.69
CA PHE A 118 8.21 -0.42 -9.62
C PHE A 118 7.22 -1.59 -9.59
N PHE A 119 5.91 -1.32 -9.67
CA PHE A 119 4.89 -2.38 -9.66
C PHE A 119 5.08 -3.40 -10.79
N VAL A 120 5.49 -2.95 -11.98
CA VAL A 120 5.74 -3.82 -13.14
C VAL A 120 6.91 -4.76 -12.90
N THR A 121 7.94 -4.34 -12.14
CA THR A 121 9.11 -5.18 -11.83
C THR A 121 8.84 -6.32 -10.84
N LEU A 122 7.69 -6.33 -10.17
CA LEU A 122 7.33 -7.41 -9.26
C LEU A 122 6.94 -8.68 -10.03
N GLU A 123 7.93 -9.47 -10.45
CA GLU A 123 7.79 -10.58 -11.41
C GLU A 123 6.78 -11.63 -10.96
N GLU A 124 6.90 -12.15 -9.74
CA GLU A 124 6.10 -13.27 -9.23
C GLU A 124 4.72 -12.87 -8.70
N LEU A 125 4.34 -11.59 -8.81
CA LEU A 125 3.10 -11.10 -8.23
C LEU A 125 1.84 -11.82 -8.79
N ASN A 126 1.87 -12.23 -10.04
CA ASN A 126 0.77 -13.00 -10.65
C ASN A 126 0.60 -14.41 -10.06
N GLN A 127 1.65 -14.96 -9.45
CA GLN A 127 1.67 -16.30 -8.86
C GLN A 127 1.51 -16.23 -7.33
N ASN A 128 1.46 -15.03 -6.77
CA ASN A 128 1.36 -14.83 -5.34
C ASN A 128 0.08 -15.47 -4.78
N GLU A 129 0.24 -16.48 -3.94
CA GLU A 129 -0.85 -17.26 -3.36
C GLU A 129 -1.70 -16.50 -2.35
N THR A 130 -1.19 -15.41 -1.79
CA THR A 130 -1.96 -14.52 -0.91
C THR A 130 -3.03 -13.73 -1.67
N LEU A 131 -2.95 -13.71 -3.01
CA LEU A 131 -3.93 -13.11 -3.90
C LEU A 131 -4.96 -14.12 -4.37
N THR A 132 -6.22 -13.71 -4.41
CA THR A 132 -7.29 -14.50 -5.02
C THR A 132 -7.09 -14.65 -6.53
N PRO A 133 -7.70 -15.65 -7.19
CA PRO A 133 -7.62 -15.79 -8.65
C PRO A 133 -8.05 -14.54 -9.42
N LEU A 134 -9.05 -13.81 -8.92
CA LEU A 134 -9.49 -12.57 -9.53
C LEU A 134 -8.46 -11.44 -9.35
N GLU A 135 -7.87 -11.32 -8.17
CA GLU A 135 -6.81 -10.35 -7.91
C GLU A 135 -5.57 -10.59 -8.79
N ARG A 136 -5.21 -11.86 -9.04
CA ARG A 136 -4.13 -12.21 -9.99
C ARG A 136 -4.44 -11.75 -11.42
N LYS A 137 -5.70 -11.84 -11.86
CA LYS A 137 -6.14 -11.27 -13.15
C LYS A 137 -6.04 -9.74 -13.15
N GLU A 138 -6.42 -9.09 -12.04
CA GLU A 138 -6.26 -7.63 -11.87
C GLU A 138 -4.79 -7.21 -11.95
N VAL A 139 -3.85 -7.98 -11.37
CA VAL A 139 -2.41 -7.74 -11.52
C VAL A 139 -1.99 -7.73 -12.99
N SER A 140 -2.44 -8.71 -13.77
CA SER A 140 -2.15 -8.78 -15.21
C SER A 140 -2.67 -7.57 -15.96
N VAL A 141 -3.86 -7.08 -15.60
CA VAL A 141 -4.43 -5.84 -16.16
C VAL A 141 -3.56 -4.63 -15.81
N LEU A 142 -3.20 -4.49 -14.54
CA LEU A 142 -2.39 -3.36 -14.05
C LEU A 142 -0.98 -3.32 -14.68
N LYS A 143 -0.36 -4.48 -14.87
CA LYS A 143 0.95 -4.56 -15.54
C LYS A 143 0.89 -4.19 -17.03
N LYS A 144 -0.17 -4.56 -17.71
CA LYS A 144 -0.30 -4.41 -19.16
C LYS A 144 -0.74 -3.02 -19.60
N TYR A 145 -1.63 -2.35 -18.85
CA TYR A 145 -2.32 -1.17 -19.33
C TYR A 145 -1.84 0.13 -18.67
N ASN A 146 -1.54 1.13 -19.53
CA ASN A 146 -1.28 2.51 -19.14
C ASN A 146 -2.60 3.29 -19.15
N GLY A 147 -3.01 3.85 -18.01
CA GLY A 147 -4.16 4.76 -17.93
C GLY A 147 -5.54 4.12 -18.08
N GLY A 148 -5.76 3.26 -19.06
CA GLY A 148 -7.04 2.59 -19.30
C GLY A 148 -7.40 1.45 -18.32
N ALA A 149 -6.50 1.11 -17.39
CA ALA A 149 -6.72 0.03 -16.45
C ALA A 149 -7.92 0.26 -15.52
N ALA A 150 -8.23 1.52 -15.19
CA ALA A 150 -9.30 1.87 -14.26
C ALA A 150 -10.65 1.30 -14.69
N ILE A 151 -11.05 1.46 -15.95
CA ILE A 151 -12.34 0.95 -16.46
C ILE A 151 -12.40 -0.58 -16.29
N LYS A 152 -11.34 -1.30 -16.67
CA LYS A 152 -11.30 -2.76 -16.53
C LYS A 152 -11.34 -3.19 -15.07
N LEU A 153 -10.66 -2.48 -14.18
CA LEU A 153 -10.70 -2.75 -12.75
C LEU A 153 -12.10 -2.52 -12.15
N TRP A 154 -12.83 -1.48 -12.60
CA TRP A 154 -14.21 -1.24 -12.18
C TRP A 154 -15.14 -2.38 -12.60
N ILE A 155 -15.00 -2.85 -13.85
CA ILE A 155 -15.78 -4.00 -14.35
C ILE A 155 -15.47 -5.25 -13.50
N MET A 156 -14.20 -5.54 -13.24
CA MET A 156 -13.79 -6.69 -12.43
C MET A 156 -14.28 -6.58 -10.98
N GLU A 157 -14.37 -5.38 -10.41
CA GLU A 157 -14.95 -5.17 -9.09
C GLU A 157 -16.45 -5.43 -9.07
N GLY A 158 -17.18 -5.02 -10.10
CA GLY A 158 -18.59 -5.38 -10.27
C GLY A 158 -18.80 -6.90 -10.26
N ILE A 159 -17.96 -7.65 -10.97
CA ILE A 159 -17.98 -9.12 -10.96
C ILE A 159 -17.71 -9.65 -9.53
N ARG A 160 -16.76 -9.11 -8.80
CA ARG A 160 -16.44 -9.52 -7.43
C ARG A 160 -17.59 -9.29 -6.45
N ILE A 161 -18.28 -8.14 -6.57
CA ILE A 161 -19.46 -7.84 -5.76
C ILE A 161 -20.56 -8.82 -6.08
N PHE A 162 -20.85 -9.06 -7.35
CA PHE A 162 -21.88 -10.01 -7.79
C PHE A 162 -21.62 -11.41 -7.24
N GLN A 163 -20.37 -11.91 -7.30
CA GLN A 163 -20.00 -13.22 -6.77
C GLN A 163 -20.16 -13.34 -5.25
N LYS A 164 -20.13 -12.23 -4.51
CA LYS A 164 -20.38 -12.23 -3.05
C LYS A 164 -21.86 -12.23 -2.70
N VAL A 165 -22.70 -11.67 -3.56
CA VAL A 165 -24.15 -11.59 -3.34
C VAL A 165 -24.86 -12.89 -3.71
N VAL A 166 -24.29 -13.65 -4.63
CA VAL A 166 -24.86 -14.92 -5.14
C VAL A 166 -24.44 -16.15 -4.31
N LYS A 167 -23.51 -15.97 -3.37
CA LYS A 167 -23.14 -16.98 -2.35
C LYS A 167 -23.91 -16.75 -1.06
#